data_c5b07bcecc7db55ae7f18b59cc763280
#
_entry.id   c5b07bcecc7db55ae7f18b59cc763280
#
_cell.length_a   1.000
_cell.length_b   1.000
_cell.length_c   1.000
_cell.angle_alpha   90.00
_cell.angle_beta   90.00
_cell.angle_gamma   90.00
#
_symmetry.space_group_name_H-M   'P 1'
#
loop_
_entity.id
_entity.type
_entity.pdbx_description
1 polymer ?
#
loop_
_entity_poly.entity_id
_entity_poly.type
_entity_poly.pdbx_seq_one_letter_code
_entity_poly.pdbx_strand_id
1 'polypeptide(L)'
;MKKKVLFVATVVKTHMMQFHLPYLKMFQDMGWETAVASKNDYEDPADCVIPYCDRYYDVPFARLPWKKDNITAYRQLKAILDQGNYDLIHCHTPVGAMITRLAARKARKQGTKIIYTAHGFHFFKGAPLLNWLLFYPAEWLLAPVTDCLITINKEDYARAQRWMHPKRLEYVPGVGIQTEKFRRTEEQNREKRRELGFAEEDFLILTVAEMTANKNHITVLNALQKLKGTAEYEKMHYLIVGRGEMWPRLEAAAEEMGIADHVHFLGYRSDAAQIYGCCDLFAFVSFREGLSVALMEAMSSGMAIVCTKIRGNTDLIEDGVTGLFTENNPEAVAESFRKLYSQPQYRKQLGMAAGEAAKKYDEKTIHEQVKQIYLSV
;
A
#
# COMPACT_ATOMS: atom_id res chain seq x y z
N MET A 1 28.85 -13.49 19.70
CA MET A 1 27.72 -14.22 19.06
C MET A 1 27.22 -13.41 17.88
N LYS A 2 26.75 -14.06 16.81
CA LYS A 2 26.14 -13.39 15.67
C LYS A 2 24.85 -12.72 16.14
N LYS A 3 24.63 -11.45 15.79
CA LYS A 3 23.38 -10.73 16.10
C LYS A 3 22.21 -11.35 15.33
N LYS A 4 21.01 -11.26 15.88
CA LYS A 4 19.81 -11.90 15.32
C LYS A 4 18.66 -10.92 15.20
N VAL A 5 17.98 -10.94 14.05
CA VAL A 5 16.77 -10.17 13.82
C VAL A 5 15.59 -11.10 13.50
N LEU A 6 14.42 -10.79 14.04
CA LEU A 6 13.17 -11.46 13.73
C LEU A 6 12.18 -10.47 13.10
N PHE A 7 11.70 -10.78 11.91
CA PHE A 7 10.58 -10.09 11.28
C PHE A 7 9.29 -10.83 11.58
N VAL A 8 8.26 -10.10 11.99
CA VAL A 8 6.94 -10.68 12.32
C VAL A 8 5.84 -9.93 11.54
N ALA A 9 5.04 -10.67 10.79
CA ALA A 9 3.81 -10.17 10.18
C ALA A 9 2.72 -11.25 10.19
N THR A 10 1.50 -10.88 9.79
CA THR A 10 0.38 -11.84 9.81
C THR A 10 0.55 -12.93 8.75
N VAL A 11 1.09 -12.60 7.55
CA VAL A 11 1.18 -13.49 6.39
C VAL A 11 2.49 -13.33 5.64
N VAL A 12 2.93 -14.38 4.93
CA VAL A 12 4.18 -14.40 4.15
C VAL A 12 3.98 -13.79 2.76
N LYS A 13 3.15 -14.40 1.91
CA LYS A 13 3.05 -14.10 0.47
C LYS A 13 2.67 -12.64 0.20
N THR A 14 1.62 -12.16 0.87
CA THR A 14 1.04 -10.84 0.61
C THR A 14 1.63 -9.73 1.50
N HIS A 15 2.59 -10.03 2.39
CA HIS A 15 3.22 -9.02 3.22
C HIS A 15 4.75 -9.13 3.28
N MET A 16 5.32 -10.24 3.78
CA MET A 16 6.77 -10.40 3.91
C MET A 16 7.47 -10.34 2.56
N MET A 17 6.97 -11.10 1.60
CA MET A 17 7.56 -11.17 0.25
C MET A 17 7.47 -9.84 -0.51
N GLN A 18 6.42 -9.06 -0.27
CA GLN A 18 6.21 -7.81 -1.00
C GLN A 18 7.03 -6.64 -0.44
N PHE A 19 7.28 -6.61 0.88
CA PHE A 19 7.76 -5.39 1.51
C PHE A 19 9.06 -5.53 2.30
N HIS A 20 9.48 -6.75 2.68
CA HIS A 20 10.54 -6.90 3.69
C HIS A 20 11.79 -7.63 3.21
N LEU A 21 11.81 -8.17 2.00
CA LEU A 21 12.99 -8.84 1.45
C LEU A 21 14.24 -7.95 1.40
N PRO A 22 14.16 -6.65 1.03
CA PRO A 22 15.33 -5.76 1.04
C PRO A 22 15.95 -5.62 2.43
N TYR A 23 15.14 -5.59 3.47
CA TYR A 23 15.64 -5.50 4.85
C TYR A 23 16.22 -6.81 5.36
N LEU A 24 15.64 -7.96 5.01
CA LEU A 24 16.23 -9.27 5.31
C LEU A 24 17.61 -9.38 4.66
N LYS A 25 17.71 -9.03 3.37
CA LYS A 25 19.00 -8.99 2.66
C LYS A 25 20.01 -8.06 3.34
N MET A 26 19.59 -6.86 3.70
CA MET A 26 20.44 -5.88 4.39
C MET A 26 21.01 -6.47 5.70
N PHE A 27 20.20 -7.13 6.52
CA PHE A 27 20.67 -7.74 7.76
C PHE A 27 21.64 -8.92 7.51
N GLN A 28 21.40 -9.74 6.48
CA GLN A 28 22.36 -10.77 6.07
C GLN A 28 23.70 -10.18 5.62
N ASP A 29 23.65 -9.11 4.79
CA ASP A 29 24.85 -8.41 4.33
C ASP A 29 25.65 -7.80 5.51
N MET A 30 24.96 -7.41 6.60
CA MET A 30 25.55 -6.97 7.85
C MET A 30 26.06 -8.14 8.73
N GLY A 31 25.90 -9.38 8.30
CA GLY A 31 26.33 -10.56 9.03
C GLY A 31 25.38 -11.03 10.13
N TRP A 32 24.14 -10.55 10.19
CA TRP A 32 23.13 -10.99 11.16
C TRP A 32 22.48 -12.32 10.75
N GLU A 33 22.01 -13.09 11.72
CA GLU A 33 21.07 -14.19 11.48
C GLU A 33 19.66 -13.62 11.34
N THR A 34 18.98 -13.96 10.24
CA THR A 34 17.66 -13.46 9.91
C THR A 34 16.58 -14.51 10.15
N ALA A 35 15.47 -14.10 10.72
CA ALA A 35 14.34 -14.99 10.95
C ALA A 35 13.01 -14.30 10.58
N VAL A 36 12.02 -15.10 10.19
CA VAL A 36 10.65 -14.67 9.92
C VAL A 36 9.67 -15.52 10.70
N ALA A 37 8.69 -14.89 11.35
CA ALA A 37 7.54 -15.54 11.97
C ALA A 37 6.25 -14.97 11.36
N SER A 38 5.59 -15.77 10.55
CA SER A 38 4.38 -15.38 9.80
C SER A 38 3.60 -16.62 9.41
N LYS A 39 2.29 -16.47 9.15
CA LYS A 39 1.49 -17.57 8.61
C LYS A 39 1.83 -17.78 7.13
N ASN A 40 2.04 -19.03 6.75
CA ASN A 40 2.11 -19.43 5.34
C ASN A 40 0.73 -19.25 4.69
N ASP A 41 0.64 -18.35 3.72
CA ASP A 41 -0.58 -18.05 2.95
C ASP A 41 -0.44 -18.42 1.46
N TYR A 42 0.49 -19.33 1.13
CA TYR A 42 0.57 -19.96 -0.19
C TYR A 42 -0.45 -21.09 -0.31
N GLU A 43 -0.93 -21.34 -1.52
CA GLU A 43 -1.85 -22.45 -1.82
C GLU A 43 -1.16 -23.79 -1.62
N ASP A 44 0.05 -23.93 -2.19
CA ASP A 44 0.95 -25.04 -1.85
C ASP A 44 1.94 -24.57 -0.77
N PRO A 45 1.94 -25.18 0.42
CA PRO A 45 2.88 -24.83 1.47
C PRO A 45 4.36 -24.96 1.05
N ALA A 46 4.68 -25.81 0.10
CA ALA A 46 6.04 -25.99 -0.42
C ALA A 46 6.57 -24.76 -1.18
N ASP A 47 5.70 -23.93 -1.72
CA ASP A 47 6.06 -22.68 -2.40
C ASP A 47 6.54 -21.58 -1.44
N CYS A 48 6.42 -21.79 -0.14
CA CYS A 48 6.82 -20.81 0.88
C CYS A 48 8.34 -20.79 1.07
N VAL A 49 9.04 -20.24 0.09
CA VAL A 49 10.49 -20.00 0.15
C VAL A 49 10.74 -18.52 0.33
N ILE A 50 11.32 -18.12 1.48
CA ILE A 50 11.58 -16.71 1.81
C ILE A 50 13.07 -16.43 1.56
N PRO A 51 13.42 -15.66 0.52
CA PRO A 51 14.81 -15.25 0.26
C PRO A 51 15.41 -14.49 1.46
N TYR A 52 16.71 -14.68 1.68
CA TYR A 52 17.45 -14.00 2.75
C TYR A 52 16.92 -14.27 4.16
N CYS A 53 16.26 -15.44 4.38
CA CYS A 53 15.72 -15.87 5.66
C CYS A 53 16.44 -17.15 6.10
N ASP A 54 17.22 -17.07 7.20
CA ASP A 54 17.93 -18.24 7.74
C ASP A 54 17.00 -19.18 8.51
N ARG A 55 15.92 -18.62 9.12
CA ARG A 55 14.92 -19.41 9.86
C ARG A 55 13.51 -18.90 9.62
N TYR A 56 12.63 -19.77 9.19
CA TYR A 56 11.22 -19.50 9.07
C TYR A 56 10.41 -20.26 10.12
N TYR A 57 9.45 -19.56 10.74
CA TYR A 57 8.49 -20.12 11.68
C TYR A 57 7.07 -19.87 11.14
N ASP A 58 6.36 -20.94 10.78
CA ASP A 58 4.96 -20.85 10.44
C ASP A 58 4.13 -20.67 11.71
N VAL A 59 3.63 -19.46 11.92
CA VAL A 59 2.85 -19.08 13.10
C VAL A 59 1.45 -18.71 12.64
N PRO A 60 0.39 -19.35 13.18
CA PRO A 60 -0.98 -19.25 12.66
C PRO A 60 -1.68 -17.95 13.06
N PHE A 61 -1.11 -16.80 12.67
CA PHE A 61 -1.74 -15.50 12.88
C PHE A 61 -3.06 -15.40 12.13
N ALA A 62 -4.09 -14.82 12.78
CA ALA A 62 -5.33 -14.45 12.15
C ALA A 62 -5.46 -12.92 12.10
N ARG A 63 -6.07 -12.41 11.02
CA ARG A 63 -6.27 -10.95 10.83
C ARG A 63 -7.23 -10.34 11.86
N LEU A 64 -8.20 -11.12 12.35
CA LEU A 64 -9.17 -10.67 13.35
C LEU A 64 -8.66 -10.97 14.76
N PRO A 65 -8.58 -10.00 15.69
CA PRO A 65 -7.96 -10.17 17.01
C PRO A 65 -8.58 -11.29 17.85
N TRP A 66 -9.87 -11.51 17.75
CA TRP A 66 -10.65 -12.47 18.56
C TRP A 66 -10.61 -13.91 18.05
N LYS A 67 -9.92 -14.20 16.96
CA LYS A 67 -9.78 -15.58 16.46
C LYS A 67 -8.92 -16.42 17.43
N LYS A 68 -9.35 -17.66 17.68
CA LYS A 68 -8.65 -18.60 18.60
C LYS A 68 -7.21 -18.90 18.14
N ASP A 69 -6.97 -18.87 16.84
CA ASP A 69 -5.64 -19.06 16.24
C ASP A 69 -4.60 -18.09 16.83
N ASN A 70 -5.02 -16.87 17.19
CA ASN A 70 -4.14 -15.88 17.80
C ASN A 70 -3.64 -16.28 19.21
N ILE A 71 -4.36 -17.14 19.92
CA ILE A 71 -3.90 -17.70 21.20
C ILE A 71 -2.75 -18.70 20.94
N THR A 72 -2.89 -19.53 19.92
CA THR A 72 -1.85 -20.46 19.47
C THR A 72 -0.64 -19.68 18.96
N ALA A 73 -0.87 -18.67 18.11
CA ALA A 73 0.18 -17.78 17.60
C ALA A 73 0.96 -17.10 18.75
N TYR A 74 0.27 -16.60 19.77
CA TYR A 74 0.91 -16.00 20.93
C TYR A 74 1.80 -17.01 21.67
N ARG A 75 1.32 -18.24 21.92
CA ARG A 75 2.08 -19.29 22.63
C ARG A 75 3.32 -19.71 21.86
N GLN A 76 3.18 -19.93 20.55
CA GLN A 76 4.29 -20.31 19.67
C GLN A 76 5.32 -19.17 19.57
N LEU A 77 4.86 -17.95 19.28
CA LEU A 77 5.76 -16.81 19.19
C LEU A 77 6.48 -16.54 20.51
N LYS A 78 5.78 -16.67 21.64
CA LYS A 78 6.42 -16.54 22.95
C LYS A 78 7.53 -17.57 23.17
N ALA A 79 7.32 -18.83 22.80
CA ALA A 79 8.36 -19.87 22.90
C ALA A 79 9.56 -19.54 21.98
N ILE A 80 9.31 -19.10 20.75
CA ILE A 80 10.35 -18.66 19.79
C ILE A 80 11.19 -17.53 20.39
N LEU A 81 10.52 -16.51 20.96
CA LEU A 81 11.19 -15.35 21.54
C LEU A 81 11.96 -15.67 22.82
N ASP A 82 11.40 -16.52 23.69
CA ASP A 82 12.03 -16.90 24.96
C ASP A 82 13.31 -17.73 24.76
N GLN A 83 13.46 -18.40 23.63
CA GLN A 83 14.59 -19.28 23.29
C GLN A 83 15.54 -18.67 22.24
N GLY A 84 15.05 -17.74 21.41
CA GLY A 84 15.75 -17.29 20.20
C GLY A 84 16.90 -16.30 20.46
N ASN A 85 16.89 -15.58 21.59
CA ASN A 85 17.87 -14.54 21.95
C ASN A 85 18.04 -13.53 20.77
N TYR A 86 16.94 -12.96 20.29
CA TYR A 86 16.95 -11.94 19.24
C TYR A 86 17.40 -10.59 19.79
N ASP A 87 18.30 -9.92 19.08
CA ASP A 87 18.72 -8.54 19.39
C ASP A 87 17.65 -7.54 18.97
N LEU A 88 16.98 -7.81 17.85
CA LEU A 88 15.98 -6.95 17.27
C LEU A 88 14.77 -7.76 16.79
N ILE A 89 13.57 -7.24 17.07
CA ILE A 89 12.31 -7.73 16.52
C ILE A 89 11.66 -6.57 15.75
N HIS A 90 11.36 -6.78 14.48
CA HIS A 90 10.56 -5.83 13.70
C HIS A 90 9.21 -6.46 13.39
N CYS A 91 8.16 -5.89 13.98
CA CYS A 91 6.80 -6.40 13.80
C CYS A 91 5.94 -5.44 12.94
N HIS A 92 5.03 -6.08 12.19
CA HIS A 92 4.14 -5.44 11.23
C HIS A 92 2.72 -5.94 11.44
N THR A 93 1.76 -5.28 10.82
CA THR A 93 0.32 -5.58 10.88
C THR A 93 -0.25 -5.45 12.31
N PRO A 94 -1.48 -4.97 12.49
CA PRO A 94 -2.01 -4.65 13.82
C PRO A 94 -2.01 -5.84 14.77
N VAL A 95 -2.52 -6.99 14.32
CA VAL A 95 -2.60 -8.20 15.17
C VAL A 95 -1.22 -8.83 15.38
N GLY A 96 -0.40 -8.95 14.34
CA GLY A 96 0.96 -9.47 14.44
C GLY A 96 1.81 -8.65 15.40
N ALA A 97 1.76 -7.32 15.29
CA ALA A 97 2.49 -6.42 16.17
C ALA A 97 1.97 -6.44 17.63
N MET A 98 0.65 -6.52 17.83
CA MET A 98 0.06 -6.64 19.15
C MET A 98 0.56 -7.92 19.86
N ILE A 99 0.44 -9.07 19.20
CA ILE A 99 0.87 -10.37 19.73
C ILE A 99 2.38 -10.36 20.01
N THR A 100 3.17 -9.79 19.11
CA THR A 100 4.63 -9.70 19.27
C THR A 100 5.01 -8.91 20.51
N ARG A 101 4.47 -7.72 20.68
CA ARG A 101 4.77 -6.84 21.82
C ARG A 101 4.37 -7.47 23.17
N LEU A 102 3.26 -8.23 23.19
CA LEU A 102 2.83 -9.00 24.36
C LEU A 102 3.75 -10.20 24.64
N ALA A 103 4.11 -10.97 23.59
CA ALA A 103 4.94 -12.17 23.72
C ALA A 103 6.40 -11.84 24.10
N ALA A 104 6.93 -10.71 23.63
CA ALA A 104 8.32 -10.31 23.81
C ALA A 104 8.68 -9.78 25.21
N ARG A 105 7.76 -9.84 26.19
CA ARG A 105 7.98 -9.28 27.53
C ARG A 105 9.27 -9.77 28.21
N LYS A 106 9.60 -11.07 28.10
CA LYS A 106 10.82 -11.64 28.65
C LYS A 106 12.04 -11.22 27.84
N ALA A 107 12.00 -11.35 26.52
CA ALA A 107 13.08 -10.98 25.62
C ALA A 107 13.50 -9.51 25.79
N ARG A 108 12.52 -8.59 25.93
CA ARG A 108 12.80 -7.17 26.22
C ARG A 108 13.55 -6.93 27.52
N LYS A 109 13.26 -7.68 28.56
CA LYS A 109 14.02 -7.62 29.84
C LYS A 109 15.47 -8.09 29.67
N GLN A 110 15.75 -8.87 28.63
CA GLN A 110 17.07 -9.36 28.26
C GLN A 110 17.79 -8.43 27.25
N GLY A 111 17.18 -7.32 26.86
CA GLY A 111 17.79 -6.32 25.99
C GLY A 111 17.27 -6.30 24.55
N THR A 112 16.41 -7.25 24.15
CA THR A 112 15.80 -7.26 22.81
C THR A 112 15.06 -5.96 22.53
N LYS A 113 15.32 -5.34 21.37
CA LYS A 113 14.65 -4.14 20.89
C LYS A 113 13.44 -4.49 20.05
N ILE A 114 12.38 -3.66 20.12
CA ILE A 114 11.17 -3.84 19.32
C ILE A 114 10.93 -2.60 18.47
N ILE A 115 10.90 -2.81 17.16
CA ILE A 115 10.41 -1.86 16.17
C ILE A 115 9.04 -2.30 15.70
N TYR A 116 8.09 -1.38 15.59
CA TYR A 116 6.79 -1.62 15.00
C TYR A 116 6.51 -0.64 13.87
N THR A 117 6.25 -1.15 12.66
CA THR A 117 5.75 -0.33 11.56
C THR A 117 4.24 -0.47 11.42
N ALA A 118 3.53 0.61 11.67
CA ALA A 118 2.10 0.72 11.45
C ALA A 118 1.81 1.12 9.99
N HIS A 119 1.31 0.17 9.18
CA HIS A 119 0.93 0.41 7.78
C HIS A 119 -0.42 1.13 7.62
N GLY A 120 -0.88 1.80 8.63
CA GLY A 120 -2.12 2.53 8.77
C GLY A 120 -2.94 2.03 9.96
N PHE A 121 -3.16 2.91 10.95
CA PHE A 121 -4.01 2.57 12.08
C PHE A 121 -5.44 2.30 11.64
N HIS A 122 -6.10 1.35 12.30
CA HIS A 122 -7.50 1.02 12.02
C HIS A 122 -8.48 2.05 12.62
N PHE A 123 -7.98 2.94 13.46
CA PHE A 123 -8.69 4.07 14.08
C PHE A 123 -8.16 5.38 13.50
N PHE A 124 -8.92 5.98 12.60
CA PHE A 124 -8.61 7.22 11.90
C PHE A 124 -9.88 8.09 11.82
N LYS A 125 -9.78 9.32 11.34
CA LYS A 125 -10.94 10.21 11.19
C LYS A 125 -11.95 9.58 10.21
N GLY A 126 -13.15 9.26 10.70
CA GLY A 126 -14.20 8.57 9.94
C GLY A 126 -14.17 7.04 10.04
N ALA A 127 -13.25 6.44 10.80
CA ALA A 127 -13.27 5.00 11.05
C ALA A 127 -14.48 4.60 11.93
N PRO A 128 -15.02 3.37 11.74
CA PRO A 128 -16.09 2.84 12.58
C PRO A 128 -15.71 2.90 14.08
N LEU A 129 -16.67 3.22 14.94
CA LEU A 129 -16.45 3.32 16.39
C LEU A 129 -15.86 2.04 16.99
N LEU A 130 -16.28 0.89 16.48
CA LEU A 130 -15.75 -0.41 16.90
C LEU A 130 -14.22 -0.51 16.70
N ASN A 131 -13.68 0.06 15.63
CA ASN A 131 -12.25 0.07 15.40
C ASN A 131 -11.51 0.92 16.45
N TRP A 132 -12.10 2.02 16.86
CA TRP A 132 -11.57 2.85 17.93
C TRP A 132 -11.57 2.12 19.28
N LEU A 133 -12.65 1.40 19.59
CA LEU A 133 -12.76 0.66 20.85
C LEU A 133 -11.81 -0.56 20.91
N LEU A 134 -11.51 -1.20 19.77
CA LEU A 134 -10.70 -2.40 19.74
C LEU A 134 -9.20 -2.10 19.57
N PHE A 135 -8.85 -1.26 18.60
CA PHE A 135 -7.45 -1.10 18.20
C PHE A 135 -6.75 0.05 18.92
N TYR A 136 -7.45 1.15 19.22
CA TYR A 136 -6.81 2.30 19.87
C TYR A 136 -6.31 1.97 21.29
N PRO A 137 -7.08 1.33 22.21
CA PRO A 137 -6.58 0.99 23.52
C PRO A 137 -5.39 0.02 23.46
N ALA A 138 -5.42 -0.96 22.53
CA ALA A 138 -4.31 -1.89 22.37
C ALA A 138 -3.02 -1.19 21.93
N GLU A 139 -3.11 -0.29 20.95
CA GLU A 139 -1.97 0.49 20.48
C GLU A 139 -1.44 1.45 21.57
N TRP A 140 -2.34 2.13 22.28
CA TRP A 140 -2.00 3.04 23.38
C TRP A 140 -1.28 2.30 24.53
N LEU A 141 -1.79 1.14 24.95
CA LEU A 141 -1.20 0.34 26.02
C LEU A 141 0.17 -0.27 25.64
N LEU A 142 0.35 -0.60 24.36
CA LEU A 142 1.57 -1.26 23.87
C LEU A 142 2.62 -0.26 23.33
N ALA A 143 2.28 1.00 23.14
CA ALA A 143 3.24 2.00 22.69
C ALA A 143 4.45 2.15 23.66
N PRO A 144 4.30 2.20 24.99
CA PRO A 144 5.44 2.33 25.90
C PRO A 144 6.40 1.14 25.87
N VAL A 145 5.94 -0.01 25.40
CA VAL A 145 6.78 -1.22 25.26
C VAL A 145 7.37 -1.38 23.86
N THR A 146 7.24 -0.36 23.02
CA THR A 146 7.79 -0.26 21.66
C THR A 146 9.01 0.65 21.68
N ASP A 147 10.18 0.14 21.28
CA ASP A 147 11.41 0.93 21.27
C ASP A 147 11.39 1.96 20.13
N CYS A 148 10.86 1.60 18.95
CA CYS A 148 10.60 2.53 17.88
C CYS A 148 9.26 2.21 17.19
N LEU A 149 8.36 3.18 17.14
CA LEU A 149 7.13 3.14 16.35
C LEU A 149 7.37 3.90 15.05
N ILE A 150 7.18 3.24 13.92
CA ILE A 150 7.24 3.84 12.59
C ILE A 150 5.81 3.96 12.06
N THR A 151 5.42 5.15 11.64
CA THR A 151 4.16 5.40 10.94
C THR A 151 4.43 5.80 9.50
N ILE A 152 3.54 5.43 8.57
CA ILE A 152 3.75 5.65 7.13
C ILE A 152 2.96 6.82 6.56
N ASN A 153 2.09 7.46 7.34
CA ASN A 153 1.32 8.63 6.95
C ASN A 153 1.31 9.67 8.08
N LYS A 154 1.08 10.92 7.70
CA LYS A 154 1.14 12.09 8.63
C LYS A 154 0.01 12.09 9.65
N GLU A 155 -1.19 11.60 9.31
CA GLU A 155 -2.30 11.54 10.27
C GLU A 155 -1.98 10.60 11.42
N ASP A 156 -1.47 9.40 11.11
CA ASP A 156 -1.09 8.42 12.12
C ASP A 156 0.13 8.89 12.93
N TYR A 157 1.09 9.56 12.27
CA TYR A 157 2.23 10.18 12.96
C TYR A 157 1.78 11.22 13.98
N ALA A 158 0.97 12.19 13.57
CA ALA A 158 0.47 13.25 14.45
C ALA A 158 -0.38 12.67 15.60
N ARG A 159 -1.15 11.62 15.34
CA ARG A 159 -1.93 10.92 16.36
C ARG A 159 -1.04 10.19 17.35
N ALA A 160 -0.04 9.46 16.87
CA ALA A 160 0.92 8.77 17.73
C ALA A 160 1.72 9.75 18.57
N GLN A 161 2.15 10.86 17.98
CA GLN A 161 2.87 11.94 18.69
C GLN A 161 2.04 12.53 19.84
N ARG A 162 0.74 12.70 19.61
CA ARG A 162 -0.14 13.34 20.61
C ARG A 162 -0.62 12.41 21.72
N TRP A 163 -0.85 11.12 21.40
CA TRP A 163 -1.61 10.24 22.29
C TRP A 163 -0.89 8.94 22.66
N MET A 164 0.19 8.59 21.95
CA MET A 164 0.97 7.39 22.24
C MET A 164 2.35 7.80 22.74
N HIS A 165 2.97 6.95 23.54
CA HIS A 165 4.27 7.26 24.13
C HIS A 165 5.25 6.11 23.85
N PRO A 166 5.58 5.82 22.56
CA PRO A 166 6.69 4.93 22.24
C PRO A 166 8.00 5.58 22.71
N LYS A 167 9.04 4.81 22.91
CA LYS A 167 10.33 5.41 23.27
C LYS A 167 10.88 6.30 22.15
N ARG A 168 10.60 5.93 20.89
CA ARG A 168 10.92 6.71 19.70
C ARG A 168 9.77 6.63 18.71
N LEU A 169 9.46 7.73 18.05
CA LEU A 169 8.46 7.83 17.00
C LEU A 169 9.11 8.34 15.71
N GLU A 170 8.92 7.58 14.62
CA GLU A 170 9.47 7.91 13.31
C GLU A 170 8.36 7.99 12.25
N TYR A 171 8.57 8.86 11.27
CA TYR A 171 7.76 8.93 10.07
C TYR A 171 8.58 8.46 8.87
N VAL A 172 8.11 7.41 8.21
CA VAL A 172 8.68 6.90 6.96
C VAL A 172 7.57 6.84 5.91
N PRO A 173 7.66 7.55 4.81
CA PRO A 173 6.56 7.65 3.85
C PRO A 173 6.41 6.38 3.00
N GLY A 174 5.86 5.34 3.60
CA GLY A 174 5.59 4.06 2.95
C GLY A 174 6.79 3.12 2.88
N VAL A 175 6.74 2.22 1.92
CA VAL A 175 7.76 1.17 1.68
C VAL A 175 8.72 1.53 0.54
N GLY A 176 8.45 2.66 -0.14
CA GLY A 176 9.16 3.05 -1.35
C GLY A 176 8.68 2.34 -2.60
N ILE A 177 9.03 2.88 -3.75
CA ILE A 177 8.77 2.33 -5.07
C ILE A 177 10.04 2.41 -5.94
N GLN A 178 10.14 1.54 -6.93
CA GLN A 178 11.23 1.57 -7.90
C GLN A 178 10.93 2.61 -8.98
N THR A 179 11.21 3.89 -8.70
CA THR A 179 10.84 5.02 -9.58
C THR A 179 11.38 4.86 -11.00
N GLU A 180 12.56 4.26 -11.17
CA GLU A 180 13.16 4.02 -12.49
C GLU A 180 12.31 3.12 -13.41
N LYS A 181 11.52 2.20 -12.86
CA LYS A 181 10.64 1.32 -13.65
C LYS A 181 9.54 2.07 -14.40
N PHE A 182 9.18 3.25 -13.92
CA PHE A 182 8.08 4.07 -14.46
C PHE A 182 8.59 5.15 -15.43
N ARG A 183 9.92 5.30 -15.58
CA ARG A 183 10.52 6.21 -16.58
C ARG A 183 10.51 5.55 -17.94
N ARG A 184 9.65 6.05 -18.82
CA ARG A 184 9.49 5.53 -20.16
C ARG A 184 9.57 6.66 -21.19
N THR A 185 10.00 6.33 -22.41
CA THR A 185 9.97 7.28 -23.54
C THR A 185 8.55 7.35 -24.11
N GLU A 186 8.25 8.46 -24.79
CA GLU A 186 6.97 8.62 -25.49
C GLU A 186 6.74 7.52 -26.54
N GLU A 187 7.81 7.08 -27.22
CA GLU A 187 7.76 5.98 -28.18
C GLU A 187 7.30 4.66 -27.54
N GLN A 188 7.94 4.27 -26.44
CA GLN A 188 7.56 3.08 -25.66
C GLN A 188 6.12 3.13 -25.18
N ASN A 189 5.63 4.33 -24.82
CA ASN A 189 4.26 4.52 -24.36
C ASN A 189 3.26 4.40 -25.52
N ARG A 190 3.56 4.96 -26.71
CA ARG A 190 2.76 4.79 -27.92
C ARG A 190 2.71 3.32 -28.38
N GLU A 191 3.84 2.62 -28.34
CA GLU A 191 3.91 1.19 -28.68
C GLU A 191 3.01 0.37 -27.75
N LYS A 192 3.09 0.60 -26.42
CA LYS A 192 2.25 -0.10 -25.45
C LYS A 192 0.77 0.21 -25.63
N ARG A 193 0.44 1.45 -25.98
CA ARG A 193 -0.94 1.87 -26.26
C ARG A 193 -1.52 1.12 -27.45
N ARG A 194 -0.75 0.99 -28.54
CA ARG A 194 -1.13 0.21 -29.74
C ARG A 194 -1.25 -1.29 -29.44
N GLU A 195 -0.33 -1.85 -28.62
CA GLU A 195 -0.39 -3.25 -28.16
C GLU A 195 -1.70 -3.54 -27.40
N LEU A 196 -2.18 -2.58 -26.63
CA LEU A 196 -3.44 -2.68 -25.90
C LEU A 196 -4.68 -2.42 -26.78
N GLY A 197 -4.49 -2.06 -28.05
CA GLY A 197 -5.57 -1.84 -29.04
C GLY A 197 -6.16 -0.43 -29.03
N PHE A 198 -5.50 0.57 -28.43
CA PHE A 198 -6.00 1.95 -28.34
C PHE A 198 -5.33 2.88 -29.36
N ALA A 199 -6.10 3.83 -29.88
CA ALA A 199 -5.63 4.89 -30.75
C ALA A 199 -4.90 6.01 -29.95
N GLU A 200 -4.14 6.86 -30.65
CA GLU A 200 -3.42 7.97 -29.99
C GLU A 200 -4.38 9.02 -29.42
N GLU A 201 -5.52 9.22 -30.08
CA GLU A 201 -6.57 10.18 -29.67
C GLU A 201 -7.49 9.70 -28.55
N ASP A 202 -7.44 8.40 -28.17
CA ASP A 202 -8.23 7.89 -27.06
C ASP A 202 -7.76 8.49 -25.74
N PHE A 203 -8.59 8.55 -24.75
CA PHE A 203 -8.28 9.04 -23.42
C PHE A 203 -8.38 7.91 -22.41
N LEU A 204 -7.21 7.42 -21.96
CA LEU A 204 -7.12 6.25 -21.15
C LEU A 204 -7.08 6.61 -19.66
N ILE A 205 -8.13 6.21 -18.95
CA ILE A 205 -8.25 6.34 -17.48
C ILE A 205 -7.84 5.01 -16.88
N LEU A 206 -6.91 5.02 -15.94
CA LEU A 206 -6.36 3.82 -15.32
C LEU A 206 -6.68 3.77 -13.82
N THR A 207 -7.03 2.58 -13.34
CA THR A 207 -6.92 2.23 -11.92
C THR A 207 -6.13 0.93 -11.78
N VAL A 208 -5.11 0.93 -10.91
CA VAL A 208 -4.36 -0.26 -10.53
C VAL A 208 -4.65 -0.54 -9.06
N ALA A 209 -5.52 -1.52 -8.81
CA ALA A 209 -5.94 -1.88 -7.45
C ALA A 209 -6.64 -3.24 -7.42
N GLU A 210 -6.68 -3.86 -6.23
CA GLU A 210 -7.56 -4.98 -5.97
C GLU A 210 -9.04 -4.54 -6.13
N MET A 211 -9.86 -5.32 -6.84
CA MET A 211 -11.27 -5.01 -7.04
C MET A 211 -12.08 -5.36 -5.79
N THR A 212 -12.02 -4.51 -4.80
CA THR A 212 -12.77 -4.59 -3.54
C THR A 212 -13.73 -3.41 -3.38
N ALA A 213 -14.71 -3.53 -2.49
CA ALA A 213 -15.62 -2.44 -2.18
C ALA A 213 -14.89 -1.17 -1.73
N ASN A 214 -13.75 -1.31 -1.02
CA ASN A 214 -12.94 -0.18 -0.56
C ASN A 214 -12.34 0.65 -1.70
N LYS A 215 -11.94 0.02 -2.81
CA LYS A 215 -11.31 0.70 -3.95
C LYS A 215 -12.32 1.41 -4.86
N ASN A 216 -13.60 1.12 -4.67
CA ASN A 216 -14.73 1.89 -5.17
C ASN A 216 -14.74 2.14 -6.69
N HIS A 217 -14.35 1.14 -7.48
CA HIS A 217 -14.39 1.20 -8.96
C HIS A 217 -15.77 1.55 -9.49
N ILE A 218 -16.84 1.19 -8.76
CA ILE A 218 -18.22 1.47 -9.16
C ILE A 218 -18.50 2.98 -9.32
N THR A 219 -17.87 3.85 -8.53
CA THR A 219 -18.01 5.30 -8.68
C THR A 219 -17.40 5.79 -9.99
N VAL A 220 -16.30 5.17 -10.47
CA VAL A 220 -15.71 5.50 -11.78
C VAL A 220 -16.62 5.04 -12.91
N LEU A 221 -17.23 3.83 -12.82
CA LEU A 221 -18.21 3.35 -13.80
C LEU A 221 -19.42 4.31 -13.90
N ASN A 222 -19.98 4.70 -12.76
CA ASN A 222 -21.08 5.67 -12.72
C ASN A 222 -20.68 7.04 -13.30
N ALA A 223 -19.43 7.48 -13.08
CA ALA A 223 -18.93 8.73 -13.68
C ALA A 223 -18.86 8.65 -15.21
N LEU A 224 -18.38 7.52 -15.77
CA LEU A 224 -18.39 7.27 -17.21
C LEU A 224 -19.82 7.21 -17.77
N GLN A 225 -20.74 6.55 -17.05
CA GLN A 225 -22.14 6.52 -17.46
C GLN A 225 -22.75 7.92 -17.58
N LYS A 226 -22.39 8.85 -16.68
CA LYS A 226 -22.84 10.25 -16.74
C LYS A 226 -22.26 11.03 -17.92
N LEU A 227 -21.14 10.61 -18.46
CA LEU A 227 -20.52 11.20 -19.64
C LEU A 227 -21.06 10.60 -20.94
N LYS A 228 -21.76 9.47 -20.89
CA LYS A 228 -22.31 8.78 -22.06
C LYS A 228 -23.14 9.73 -22.93
N GLY A 229 -22.90 9.65 -24.25
CA GLY A 229 -23.53 10.53 -25.24
C GLY A 229 -22.87 11.88 -25.41
N THR A 230 -21.78 12.18 -24.73
CA THR A 230 -20.95 13.36 -25.00
C THR A 230 -19.81 13.01 -25.97
N ALA A 231 -19.29 13.98 -26.68
CA ALA A 231 -18.19 13.78 -27.63
C ALA A 231 -16.91 13.27 -26.93
N GLU A 232 -16.68 13.70 -25.69
CA GLU A 232 -15.55 13.28 -24.88
C GLU A 232 -15.64 11.80 -24.50
N TYR A 233 -16.85 11.31 -24.23
CA TYR A 233 -17.09 9.92 -23.86
C TYR A 233 -16.63 8.94 -24.93
N GLU A 234 -16.86 9.24 -26.21
CA GLU A 234 -16.49 8.39 -27.35
C GLU A 234 -14.98 8.08 -27.40
N LYS A 235 -14.17 8.91 -26.75
CA LYS A 235 -12.71 8.76 -26.66
C LYS A 235 -12.23 8.23 -25.32
N MET A 236 -13.11 8.16 -24.31
CA MET A 236 -12.71 7.74 -22.95
C MET A 236 -12.79 6.23 -22.78
N HIS A 237 -11.73 5.64 -22.27
CA HIS A 237 -11.67 4.22 -21.90
C HIS A 237 -11.16 4.07 -20.47
N TYR A 238 -11.82 3.22 -19.70
CA TYR A 238 -11.42 2.93 -18.33
C TYR A 238 -10.75 1.57 -18.25
N LEU A 239 -9.47 1.53 -17.90
CA LEU A 239 -8.65 0.36 -17.75
C LEU A 239 -8.52 -0.01 -16.27
N ILE A 240 -8.84 -1.25 -15.91
CA ILE A 240 -8.76 -1.76 -14.55
C ILE A 240 -7.73 -2.87 -14.49
N VAL A 241 -6.61 -2.61 -13.80
CA VAL A 241 -5.56 -3.60 -13.55
C VAL A 241 -5.67 -4.11 -12.12
N GLY A 242 -5.88 -5.40 -11.96
CA GLY A 242 -6.02 -6.09 -10.69
C GLY A 242 -7.01 -7.24 -10.76
N ARG A 243 -7.24 -7.88 -9.62
CA ARG A 243 -8.26 -8.92 -9.42
C ARG A 243 -8.97 -8.65 -8.09
N GLY A 244 -10.12 -9.27 -7.86
CA GLY A 244 -10.80 -9.15 -6.59
C GLY A 244 -12.25 -9.63 -6.67
N GLU A 245 -12.88 -9.72 -5.52
CA GLU A 245 -14.23 -10.26 -5.35
C GLU A 245 -15.32 -9.45 -6.08
N MET A 246 -15.05 -8.16 -6.31
CA MET A 246 -16.01 -7.27 -6.99
C MET A 246 -15.99 -7.39 -8.51
N TRP A 247 -15.02 -8.10 -9.12
CA TRP A 247 -14.92 -8.17 -10.59
C TRP A 247 -16.24 -8.55 -11.27
N PRO A 248 -16.89 -9.69 -10.97
CA PRO A 248 -18.13 -10.07 -11.69
C PRO A 248 -19.24 -9.03 -11.57
N ARG A 249 -19.30 -8.36 -10.41
CA ARG A 249 -20.29 -7.30 -10.15
C ARG A 249 -19.99 -6.04 -10.95
N LEU A 250 -18.72 -5.70 -11.14
CA LEU A 250 -18.32 -4.53 -11.91
C LEU A 250 -18.54 -4.74 -13.41
N GLU A 251 -18.30 -5.95 -13.93
CA GLU A 251 -18.62 -6.32 -15.32
C GLU A 251 -20.14 -6.22 -15.57
N ALA A 252 -20.95 -6.86 -14.75
CA ALA A 252 -22.40 -6.79 -14.85
C ALA A 252 -22.91 -5.33 -14.77
N ALA A 253 -22.34 -4.52 -13.91
CA ALA A 253 -22.70 -3.11 -13.80
C ALA A 253 -22.33 -2.31 -15.08
N ALA A 254 -21.18 -2.58 -15.69
CA ALA A 254 -20.79 -1.92 -16.95
C ALA A 254 -21.73 -2.29 -18.10
N GLU A 255 -22.17 -3.55 -18.17
CA GLU A 255 -23.17 -4.02 -19.13
C GLU A 255 -24.54 -3.34 -18.90
N GLU A 256 -25.04 -3.36 -17.67
CA GLU A 256 -26.32 -2.76 -17.28
C GLU A 256 -26.35 -1.24 -17.56
N MET A 257 -25.24 -0.56 -17.34
CA MET A 257 -25.07 0.87 -17.66
C MET A 257 -24.90 1.12 -19.16
N GLY A 258 -24.66 0.08 -19.97
CA GLY A 258 -24.39 0.17 -21.40
C GLY A 258 -23.10 0.93 -21.72
N ILE A 259 -22.04 0.70 -20.92
CA ILE A 259 -20.71 1.28 -21.08
C ILE A 259 -19.62 0.23 -21.21
N ALA A 260 -19.98 -1.04 -21.39
CA ALA A 260 -19.04 -2.17 -21.39
C ALA A 260 -17.94 -2.02 -22.45
N ASP A 261 -18.23 -1.45 -23.61
CA ASP A 261 -17.25 -1.22 -24.70
C ASP A 261 -16.14 -0.21 -24.29
N HIS A 262 -16.38 0.57 -23.25
CA HIS A 262 -15.45 1.58 -22.72
C HIS A 262 -14.76 1.15 -21.42
N VAL A 263 -15.01 -0.08 -20.92
CA VAL A 263 -14.44 -0.59 -19.66
C VAL A 263 -13.64 -1.86 -19.91
N HIS A 264 -12.35 -1.82 -19.58
CA HIS A 264 -11.41 -2.88 -19.90
C HIS A 264 -10.82 -3.50 -18.64
N PHE A 265 -11.24 -4.72 -18.33
CA PHE A 265 -10.74 -5.50 -17.20
C PHE A 265 -9.48 -6.27 -17.61
N LEU A 266 -8.31 -5.77 -17.26
CA LEU A 266 -7.02 -6.33 -17.70
C LEU A 266 -6.48 -7.43 -16.77
N GLY A 267 -7.15 -7.69 -15.63
CA GLY A 267 -6.69 -8.67 -14.67
C GLY A 267 -5.38 -8.29 -13.99
N TYR A 268 -4.69 -9.28 -13.44
CA TYR A 268 -3.34 -9.07 -12.90
C TYR A 268 -2.34 -8.94 -14.05
N ARG A 269 -1.54 -7.87 -14.01
CA ARG A 269 -0.55 -7.54 -15.02
C ARG A 269 0.83 -7.37 -14.39
N SER A 270 1.81 -8.14 -14.85
CA SER A 270 3.22 -7.98 -14.44
C SER A 270 3.90 -6.78 -15.12
N ASP A 271 3.34 -6.30 -16.22
CA ASP A 271 3.78 -5.14 -17.00
C ASP A 271 3.04 -3.84 -16.63
N ALA A 272 2.50 -3.75 -15.41
CA ALA A 272 1.74 -2.59 -14.94
C ALA A 272 2.50 -1.26 -15.13
N ALA A 273 3.82 -1.23 -14.92
CA ALA A 273 4.64 -0.04 -15.15
C ALA A 273 4.55 0.49 -16.59
N GLN A 274 4.38 -0.40 -17.57
CA GLN A 274 4.19 -0.02 -18.97
C GLN A 274 2.78 0.54 -19.21
N ILE A 275 1.78 -0.03 -18.50
CA ILE A 275 0.39 0.42 -18.60
C ILE A 275 0.22 1.81 -17.98
N TYR A 276 0.85 2.09 -16.84
CA TYR A 276 0.89 3.45 -16.27
C TYR A 276 1.41 4.47 -17.29
N GLY A 277 2.53 4.16 -17.96
CA GLY A 277 3.15 5.09 -18.91
C GLY A 277 2.30 5.40 -20.15
N CYS A 278 1.42 4.50 -20.56
CA CYS A 278 0.62 4.67 -21.77
C CYS A 278 -0.78 5.26 -21.54
N CYS A 279 -1.17 5.49 -20.27
CA CYS A 279 -2.47 6.08 -19.93
C CYS A 279 -2.37 7.58 -19.63
N ASP A 280 -3.50 8.28 -19.72
CA ASP A 280 -3.58 9.73 -19.59
C ASP A 280 -3.90 10.20 -18.17
N LEU A 281 -4.64 9.38 -17.41
CA LEU A 281 -5.20 9.76 -16.13
C LEU A 281 -5.24 8.55 -15.18
N PHE A 282 -4.79 8.74 -13.96
CA PHE A 282 -4.98 7.77 -12.87
C PHE A 282 -6.18 8.18 -12.00
N ALA A 283 -7.19 7.32 -11.94
CA ALA A 283 -8.37 7.50 -11.10
C ALA A 283 -8.26 6.64 -9.84
N PHE A 284 -8.27 7.26 -8.64
CA PHE A 284 -8.09 6.57 -7.38
C PHE A 284 -9.07 7.05 -6.32
N VAL A 285 -10.31 6.56 -6.39
CA VAL A 285 -11.46 7.03 -5.59
C VAL A 285 -11.78 6.12 -4.40
N SER A 286 -10.76 5.55 -3.78
CA SER A 286 -10.88 4.69 -2.61
C SER A 286 -11.57 5.40 -1.44
N PHE A 287 -12.26 4.62 -0.59
CA PHE A 287 -12.84 5.13 0.65
C PHE A 287 -11.79 5.32 1.76
N ARG A 288 -10.74 4.50 1.76
CA ARG A 288 -9.66 4.60 2.78
C ARG A 288 -8.35 4.04 2.24
N GLU A 289 -7.25 4.68 2.65
CA GLU A 289 -5.87 4.24 2.36
C GLU A 289 -4.97 4.44 3.60
N GLY A 290 -3.90 3.67 3.65
CA GLY A 290 -2.79 3.92 4.55
C GLY A 290 -1.80 4.91 3.92
N LEU A 291 -1.03 4.41 2.95
CA LEU A 291 -0.27 5.16 1.95
C LEU A 291 -0.17 4.27 0.71
N SER A 292 -0.74 4.72 -0.41
CA SER A 292 -0.93 3.86 -1.58
C SER A 292 0.31 3.75 -2.44
N VAL A 293 0.82 2.52 -2.61
CA VAL A 293 1.89 2.21 -3.57
C VAL A 293 1.45 2.55 -5.00
N ALA A 294 0.24 2.13 -5.41
CA ALA A 294 -0.28 2.39 -6.74
C ALA A 294 -0.37 3.90 -7.07
N LEU A 295 -0.69 4.73 -6.08
CA LEU A 295 -0.72 6.18 -6.25
C LEU A 295 0.70 6.76 -6.42
N MET A 296 1.69 6.25 -5.65
CA MET A 296 3.10 6.63 -5.84
C MET A 296 3.63 6.19 -7.21
N GLU A 297 3.22 5.02 -7.71
CA GLU A 297 3.56 4.51 -9.04
C GLU A 297 2.97 5.39 -10.15
N ALA A 298 1.70 5.79 -10.02
CA ALA A 298 1.06 6.74 -10.93
C ALA A 298 1.78 8.10 -10.94
N MET A 299 2.15 8.62 -9.78
CA MET A 299 2.98 9.83 -9.67
C MET A 299 4.31 9.64 -10.42
N SER A 300 5.00 8.52 -10.18
CA SER A 300 6.32 8.25 -10.76
C SER A 300 6.30 8.11 -12.28
N SER A 301 5.17 7.66 -12.85
CA SER A 301 4.97 7.61 -14.31
C SER A 301 4.72 8.98 -14.95
N GLY A 302 4.56 10.04 -14.15
CA GLY A 302 4.23 11.37 -14.64
C GLY A 302 2.79 11.52 -15.12
N MET A 303 1.89 10.65 -14.67
CA MET A 303 0.47 10.68 -15.03
C MET A 303 -0.29 11.70 -14.20
N ALA A 304 -1.28 12.37 -14.81
CA ALA A 304 -2.23 13.17 -14.05
C ALA A 304 -3.06 12.27 -13.12
N ILE A 305 -3.43 12.79 -11.96
CA ILE A 305 -4.10 12.03 -10.92
C ILE A 305 -5.39 12.70 -10.50
N VAL A 306 -6.47 11.92 -10.39
CA VAL A 306 -7.70 12.27 -9.71
C VAL A 306 -7.92 11.29 -8.57
N CYS A 307 -7.96 11.77 -7.35
CA CYS A 307 -8.15 10.90 -6.19
C CYS A 307 -9.03 11.54 -5.11
N THR A 308 -9.60 10.72 -4.24
CA THR A 308 -10.36 11.20 -3.08
C THR A 308 -9.45 11.85 -2.04
N LYS A 309 -9.97 12.92 -1.38
CA LYS A 309 -9.25 13.63 -0.31
C LYS A 309 -9.34 12.86 1.00
N ILE A 310 -8.56 11.81 1.10
CA ILE A 310 -8.51 10.93 2.29
C ILE A 310 -7.08 10.81 2.81
N ARG A 311 -6.94 10.28 4.05
CA ARG A 311 -5.66 9.93 4.65
C ARG A 311 -4.81 9.10 3.65
N GLY A 312 -3.53 9.33 3.62
CA GLY A 312 -2.60 8.72 2.68
C GLY A 312 -2.58 9.43 1.32
N ASN A 313 -3.72 9.68 0.69
CA ASN A 313 -3.77 10.46 -0.55
C ASN A 313 -3.33 11.91 -0.31
N THR A 314 -3.74 12.51 0.81
CA THR A 314 -3.31 13.87 1.21
C THR A 314 -1.84 13.98 1.63
N ASP A 315 -1.16 12.86 1.83
CA ASP A 315 0.29 12.83 2.05
C ASP A 315 1.08 12.88 0.73
N LEU A 316 0.46 12.38 -0.34
CA LEU A 316 1.06 12.19 -1.66
C LEU A 316 0.73 13.34 -2.61
N ILE A 317 -0.53 13.78 -2.61
CA ILE A 317 -1.07 14.73 -3.59
C ILE A 317 -1.29 16.10 -2.95
N GLU A 318 -0.88 17.13 -3.68
CA GLU A 318 -1.19 18.53 -3.46
C GLU A 318 -2.21 18.97 -4.52
N ASP A 319 -3.39 19.41 -4.07
CA ASP A 319 -4.52 19.73 -4.94
C ASP A 319 -4.20 20.85 -5.92
N GLY A 320 -4.49 20.63 -7.19
CA GLY A 320 -4.21 21.58 -8.28
C GLY A 320 -2.72 21.71 -8.66
N VAL A 321 -1.81 21.00 -7.96
CA VAL A 321 -0.36 21.04 -8.21
C VAL A 321 0.17 19.68 -8.70
N THR A 322 -0.03 18.61 -7.94
CA THR A 322 0.43 17.26 -8.29
C THR A 322 -0.72 16.29 -8.61
N GLY A 323 -1.96 16.78 -8.61
CA GLY A 323 -3.17 16.05 -8.93
C GLY A 323 -4.39 16.85 -8.52
N LEU A 324 -5.57 16.27 -8.68
CA LEU A 324 -6.83 16.84 -8.26
C LEU A 324 -7.48 15.98 -7.19
N PHE A 325 -7.96 16.60 -6.12
CA PHE A 325 -8.90 15.95 -5.24
C PHE A 325 -10.31 16.02 -5.80
N THR A 326 -11.03 14.92 -5.68
CA THR A 326 -12.45 14.83 -6.02
C THR A 326 -13.25 14.34 -4.81
N GLU A 327 -14.51 14.69 -4.76
CA GLU A 327 -15.46 14.06 -3.85
C GLU A 327 -15.76 12.63 -4.31
N ASN A 328 -16.16 11.79 -3.37
CA ASN A 328 -16.46 10.39 -3.64
C ASN A 328 -17.90 10.21 -4.16
N ASN A 329 -18.21 10.91 -5.25
CA ASN A 329 -19.48 10.80 -5.97
C ASN A 329 -19.24 10.86 -7.49
N PRO A 330 -20.12 10.22 -8.29
CA PRO A 330 -19.94 10.12 -9.74
C PRO A 330 -19.88 11.45 -10.46
N GLU A 331 -20.62 12.46 -10.01
CA GLU A 331 -20.68 13.80 -10.62
C GLU A 331 -19.34 14.51 -10.56
N ALA A 332 -18.74 14.58 -9.37
CA ALA A 332 -17.46 15.22 -9.15
C ALA A 332 -16.31 14.49 -9.87
N VAL A 333 -16.37 13.16 -9.93
CA VAL A 333 -15.41 12.35 -10.69
C VAL A 333 -15.54 12.61 -12.18
N ALA A 334 -16.75 12.62 -12.74
CA ALA A 334 -17.01 12.92 -14.15
C ALA A 334 -16.55 14.34 -14.54
N GLU A 335 -16.77 15.32 -13.66
CA GLU A 335 -16.31 16.69 -13.85
C GLU A 335 -14.79 16.77 -13.90
N SER A 336 -14.10 16.05 -13.00
CA SER A 336 -12.64 15.96 -12.98
C SER A 336 -12.09 15.34 -14.27
N PHE A 337 -12.74 14.29 -14.79
CA PHE A 337 -12.35 13.65 -16.05
C PHE A 337 -12.54 14.62 -17.24
N ARG A 338 -13.69 15.27 -17.33
CA ARG A 338 -13.97 16.26 -18.37
C ARG A 338 -12.96 17.43 -18.35
N LYS A 339 -12.64 17.93 -17.15
CA LYS A 339 -11.65 19.00 -16.96
C LYS A 339 -10.28 18.60 -17.50
N LEU A 340 -9.80 17.40 -17.15
CA LEU A 340 -8.48 16.96 -17.58
C LEU A 340 -8.45 16.51 -19.05
N TYR A 341 -9.55 16.02 -19.59
CA TYR A 341 -9.69 15.75 -21.00
C TYR A 341 -9.60 17.05 -21.83
N SER A 342 -10.36 18.07 -21.46
CA SER A 342 -10.42 19.35 -22.20
C SER A 342 -9.20 20.26 -22.01
N GLN A 343 -8.32 19.97 -21.02
CA GLN A 343 -7.16 20.80 -20.69
C GLN A 343 -5.84 19.98 -20.73
N PRO A 344 -5.36 19.56 -21.93
CA PRO A 344 -4.20 18.68 -22.05
C PRO A 344 -2.90 19.27 -21.48
N GLN A 345 -2.68 20.60 -21.61
CA GLN A 345 -1.51 21.26 -21.02
C GLN A 345 -1.55 21.21 -19.49
N TYR A 346 -2.71 21.49 -18.90
CA TYR A 346 -2.87 21.41 -17.44
C TYR A 346 -2.71 19.97 -16.94
N ARG A 347 -3.29 19.00 -17.65
CA ARG A 347 -3.07 17.57 -17.37
C ARG A 347 -1.57 17.21 -17.37
N LYS A 348 -0.83 17.64 -18.38
CA LYS A 348 0.62 17.42 -18.48
C LYS A 348 1.39 18.08 -17.34
N GLN A 349 1.02 19.30 -16.96
CA GLN A 349 1.65 20.02 -15.84
C GLN A 349 1.46 19.28 -14.53
N LEU A 350 0.25 18.82 -14.21
CA LEU A 350 -0.03 18.02 -13.01
C LEU A 350 0.81 16.73 -12.98
N GLY A 351 0.87 16.00 -14.09
CA GLY A 351 1.65 14.78 -14.21
C GLY A 351 3.15 15.00 -14.01
N MET A 352 3.70 16.03 -14.64
CA MET A 352 5.13 16.38 -14.45
C MET A 352 5.44 16.74 -13.01
N ALA A 353 4.60 17.54 -12.35
CA ALA A 353 4.77 17.90 -10.95
C ALA A 353 4.64 16.68 -10.02
N ALA A 354 3.70 15.76 -10.32
CA ALA A 354 3.57 14.50 -9.61
C ALA A 354 4.84 13.64 -9.73
N GLY A 355 5.40 13.52 -10.95
CA GLY A 355 6.62 12.78 -11.21
C GLY A 355 7.83 13.32 -10.45
N GLU A 356 7.97 14.65 -10.37
CA GLU A 356 9.03 15.27 -9.56
C GLU A 356 8.83 14.99 -8.06
N ALA A 357 7.60 15.13 -7.58
CA ALA A 357 7.25 14.87 -6.19
C ALA A 357 7.43 13.38 -5.80
N ALA A 358 7.33 12.45 -6.76
CA ALA A 358 7.50 11.02 -6.52
C ALA A 358 8.93 10.61 -6.16
N LYS A 359 9.95 11.38 -6.55
CA LYS A 359 11.37 11.06 -6.32
C LYS A 359 11.71 10.81 -4.84
N LYS A 360 11.04 11.49 -3.93
CA LYS A 360 11.22 11.30 -2.47
C LYS A 360 10.72 9.95 -1.95
N TYR A 361 9.92 9.24 -2.75
CA TYR A 361 9.39 7.91 -2.44
C TYR A 361 10.18 6.79 -3.12
N ASP A 362 11.34 7.10 -3.71
CA ASP A 362 12.23 6.07 -4.27
C ASP A 362 12.65 5.06 -3.20
N GLU A 363 12.60 3.77 -3.55
CA GLU A 363 12.87 2.69 -2.60
C GLU A 363 14.25 2.81 -1.95
N LYS A 364 15.29 3.27 -2.67
CA LYS A 364 16.64 3.44 -2.13
C LYS A 364 16.67 4.48 -1.03
N THR A 365 15.94 5.60 -1.23
CA THR A 365 15.80 6.66 -0.23
C THR A 365 15.09 6.15 1.02
N ILE A 366 13.98 5.44 0.83
CA ILE A 366 13.20 4.87 1.94
C ILE A 366 13.99 3.79 2.68
N HIS A 367 14.66 2.90 1.95
CA HIS A 367 15.48 1.84 2.56
C HIS A 367 16.64 2.43 3.39
N GLU A 368 17.31 3.47 2.91
CA GLU A 368 18.38 4.13 3.68
C GLU A 368 17.83 4.80 4.94
N GLN A 369 16.66 5.45 4.87
CA GLN A 369 15.99 6.02 6.05
C GLN A 369 15.67 4.93 7.09
N VAL A 370 15.09 3.82 6.68
CA VAL A 370 14.76 2.69 7.58
C VAL A 370 16.04 2.05 8.14
N LYS A 371 17.09 1.91 7.34
CA LYS A 371 18.39 1.41 7.79
C LYS A 371 18.97 2.28 8.91
N GLN A 372 18.90 3.60 8.78
CA GLN A 372 19.36 4.51 9.84
C GLN A 372 18.55 4.33 11.14
N ILE A 373 17.25 4.05 11.03
CA ILE A 373 16.43 3.71 12.19
C ILE A 373 16.93 2.42 12.85
N TYR A 374 17.18 1.34 12.07
CA TYR A 374 17.71 0.09 12.62
C TYR A 374 19.04 0.25 13.33
N LEU A 375 19.94 1.07 12.78
CA LEU A 375 21.30 1.28 13.36
C LEU A 375 21.28 2.11 14.65
N SER A 376 20.20 2.85 14.90
CA SER A 376 20.09 3.80 16.01
C SER A 376 19.17 3.34 17.14
N VAL A 377 18.53 2.17 17.06
CA VAL A 377 17.69 1.53 18.10
C VAL A 377 18.49 0.49 18.86
#